data_1af391c1c99a937162067b7def1f1fba
#
_entry.id   1af391c1c99a937162067b7def1f1fba
#
_cell.length_a   1.000
_cell.length_b   1.000
_cell.length_c   1.000
_cell.angle_alpha   90.00
_cell.angle_beta   90.00
_cell.angle_gamma   90.00
#
_symmetry.space_group_name_H-M   'P 1'
#
loop_
_entity.id
_entity.type
_entity.pdbx_description
1 polymer ?
#
loop_
_entity_poly.entity_id
_entity_poly.type
_entity_poly.pdbx_seq_one_letter_code
_entity_poly.pdbx_strand_id
1 'polypeptide(L)'
;HHDHEDHDHDDADHDDDHDHDGHGHHEEHHGHDDHDHHGHHHHHHHHEGGEVEEYNIGTYVYYRRPALDINRFDNFVAKHWPKNIIRAKGICYFADEKDKCYLFEQSGVQKSIRNAGLWFATMPEEQLEEMMKRDANLRRDWDPDYGDRMVKIVFIGQNLDRKELAAMMDECLEKQ
;
A
#
# COMPACT_ATOMS: atom_id res chain seq x y z
N HIS A 1 54.65 -7.36 24.76
CA HIS A 1 55.52 -6.47 23.97
C HIS A 1 54.91 -6.25 22.61
N HIS A 2 54.25 -5.23 22.38
CA HIS A 2 54.42 -4.02 21.60
C HIS A 2 53.14 -3.23 21.63
N ASP A 3 53.27 -2.09 22.26
CA ASP A 3 52.40 -0.92 22.18
C ASP A 3 52.53 -0.28 20.80
N HIS A 4 51.47 0.39 20.35
CA HIS A 4 51.47 1.63 19.54
C HIS A 4 50.01 1.91 19.19
N GLU A 5 49.48 2.90 19.79
CA GLU A 5 49.46 4.37 19.67
C GLU A 5 48.26 4.87 18.85
N ASP A 6 47.57 5.72 19.52
CA ASP A 6 46.44 6.57 19.16
C ASP A 6 46.73 7.43 17.92
N HIS A 7 45.73 7.68 17.11
CA HIS A 7 45.63 8.89 16.29
C HIS A 7 44.21 9.45 16.31
N ASP A 8 44.03 10.46 17.15
CA ASP A 8 43.04 11.50 17.04
C ASP A 8 43.28 12.33 15.78
N HIS A 9 42.24 12.62 15.03
CA HIS A 9 42.21 13.79 14.14
C HIS A 9 40.86 14.49 14.30
N ASP A 10 40.94 15.61 14.96
CA ASP A 10 40.03 16.72 15.00
C ASP A 10 40.07 17.55 13.71
N ASP A 11 39.05 18.40 13.57
CA ASP A 11 38.92 19.61 12.75
C ASP A 11 38.52 19.42 11.26
N ALA A 12 37.58 20.13 10.72
CA ALA A 12 37.22 21.53 10.84
C ALA A 12 35.85 21.85 10.20
N ASP A 13 35.16 22.80 10.80
CA ASP A 13 34.03 23.57 10.33
C ASP A 13 34.26 24.23 8.96
N HIS A 14 33.26 24.26 8.11
CA HIS A 14 33.10 25.26 7.06
C HIS A 14 31.68 25.76 6.99
N ASP A 15 31.44 26.89 7.65
CA ASP A 15 30.42 27.85 7.35
C ASP A 15 30.73 28.55 6.02
N ASP A 16 29.80 28.63 5.12
CA ASP A 16 29.83 29.62 4.03
C ASP A 16 28.42 30.22 3.86
N ASP A 17 28.24 31.34 4.54
CA ASP A 17 27.22 32.35 4.30
C ASP A 17 27.50 33.05 2.95
N HIS A 18 26.53 33.09 2.07
CA HIS A 18 26.48 34.07 0.99
C HIS A 18 25.16 34.82 0.94
N ASP A 19 25.14 35.94 1.64
CA ASP A 19 24.26 37.07 1.39
C ASP A 19 24.59 37.71 0.02
N HIS A 20 23.58 37.93 -0.80
CA HIS A 20 23.60 38.94 -1.83
C HIS A 20 22.31 39.78 -1.81
N ASP A 21 22.48 40.93 -1.18
CA ASP A 21 21.61 42.09 -1.32
C ASP A 21 21.82 42.79 -2.68
N GLY A 22 20.74 43.32 -3.24
CA GLY A 22 20.80 44.67 -3.71
C GLY A 22 20.42 45.01 -5.13
N HIS A 23 19.51 45.99 -5.21
CA HIS A 23 19.24 46.97 -6.27
C HIS A 23 18.23 46.52 -7.34
N GLY A 24 17.16 47.28 -7.61
CA GLY A 24 16.82 48.67 -7.40
C GLY A 24 16.04 49.18 -8.62
N HIS A 25 14.86 49.73 -8.37
CA HIS A 25 14.12 50.72 -9.17
C HIS A 25 14.26 50.78 -10.68
N HIS A 26 13.11 50.76 -11.39
CA HIS A 26 12.65 51.85 -12.24
C HIS A 26 11.15 51.76 -12.49
N GLU A 27 10.46 52.82 -12.07
CA GLU A 27 9.11 53.23 -12.55
C GLU A 27 9.28 53.82 -13.94
N GLU A 28 8.27 53.70 -14.81
CA GLU A 28 7.46 54.73 -15.39
C GLU A 28 6.62 54.26 -16.60
N HIS A 29 5.31 54.48 -16.46
CA HIS A 29 4.30 54.91 -17.40
C HIS A 29 4.37 54.55 -18.90
N HIS A 30 3.26 53.98 -19.42
CA HIS A 30 2.36 54.61 -20.38
C HIS A 30 1.13 53.70 -20.64
N GLY A 31 -0.02 54.35 -20.72
CA GLY A 31 -1.33 53.80 -20.86
C GLY A 31 -1.78 53.56 -22.33
N HIS A 32 -3.07 53.16 -22.40
CA HIS A 32 -3.92 52.93 -23.60
C HIS A 32 -3.68 51.57 -24.28
N ASP A 33 -4.67 50.73 -24.56
CA ASP A 33 -5.97 50.85 -25.12
C ASP A 33 -6.84 49.59 -24.85
N ASP A 34 -8.13 49.81 -24.81
CA ASP A 34 -9.20 48.84 -24.83
C ASP A 34 -9.07 47.82 -25.97
N HIS A 35 -8.97 46.53 -25.66
CA HIS A 35 -9.41 45.49 -26.56
C HIS A 35 -10.17 44.42 -25.78
N ASP A 36 -11.48 44.39 -25.99
CA ASP A 36 -12.37 43.29 -25.73
C ASP A 36 -11.79 41.97 -26.28
N HIS A 37 -11.33 41.11 -25.44
CA HIS A 37 -11.07 39.72 -25.80
C HIS A 37 -11.95 38.78 -24.97
N HIS A 38 -12.86 38.19 -25.71
CA HIS A 38 -13.74 37.12 -25.34
C HIS A 38 -13.03 36.13 -24.40
N GLY A 39 -13.59 35.99 -23.19
CA GLY A 39 -13.15 35.01 -22.23
C GLY A 39 -13.36 33.60 -22.77
N HIS A 40 -12.30 32.97 -23.19
CA HIS A 40 -12.26 31.52 -23.31
C HIS A 40 -12.13 30.93 -21.93
N HIS A 41 -13.25 30.49 -21.38
CA HIS A 41 -13.25 29.64 -20.22
C HIS A 41 -12.56 28.34 -20.61
N HIS A 42 -11.27 28.25 -20.33
CA HIS A 42 -10.59 26.97 -20.27
C HIS A 42 -11.10 26.24 -19.03
N HIS A 43 -12.05 25.35 -19.24
CA HIS A 43 -12.36 24.33 -18.29
C HIS A 43 -11.12 23.44 -18.18
N HIS A 44 -10.32 23.68 -17.14
CA HIS A 44 -9.34 22.71 -16.72
C HIS A 44 -10.10 21.51 -16.17
N HIS A 45 -10.36 20.56 -17.05
CA HIS A 45 -10.68 19.21 -16.62
C HIS A 45 -9.44 18.66 -15.94
N HIS A 46 -9.45 18.63 -14.64
CA HIS A 46 -8.52 17.82 -13.88
C HIS A 46 -8.78 16.36 -14.22
N HIS A 47 -8.06 15.84 -15.18
CA HIS A 47 -7.96 14.41 -15.43
C HIS A 47 -7.04 13.77 -14.38
N GLU A 48 -7.49 13.72 -13.15
CA GLU A 48 -6.93 12.79 -12.18
C GLU A 48 -7.48 11.39 -12.51
N GLY A 49 -6.76 10.64 -13.31
CA GLY A 49 -7.11 9.26 -13.66
C GLY A 49 -6.94 8.83 -15.11
N GLY A 50 -6.60 9.75 -16.03
CA GLY A 50 -6.69 9.50 -17.46
C GLY A 50 -5.86 8.36 -18.02
N GLU A 51 -4.73 8.01 -17.42
CA GLU A 51 -3.89 6.92 -17.92
C GLU A 51 -4.39 5.53 -17.47
N VAL A 52 -5.03 5.45 -16.31
CA VAL A 52 -5.56 4.18 -15.78
C VAL A 52 -6.83 3.76 -16.51
N GLU A 53 -7.65 4.72 -16.92
CA GLU A 53 -8.89 4.47 -17.67
C GLU A 53 -8.65 4.07 -19.13
N GLU A 54 -7.61 4.61 -19.76
CA GLU A 54 -7.29 4.34 -21.17
C GLU A 54 -6.95 2.86 -21.42
N TYR A 55 -6.34 2.17 -20.44
CA TYR A 55 -5.99 0.75 -20.53
C TYR A 55 -6.99 -0.17 -19.81
N ASN A 56 -8.08 0.39 -19.28
CA ASN A 56 -9.07 -0.33 -18.48
C ASN A 56 -8.45 -1.13 -17.31
N ILE A 57 -7.45 -0.53 -16.67
CA ILE A 57 -6.79 -1.08 -15.49
C ILE A 57 -7.62 -0.68 -14.27
N GLY A 58 -7.97 -1.67 -13.46
CA GLY A 58 -8.75 -1.48 -12.25
C GLY A 58 -8.12 -2.13 -11.02
N THR A 59 -8.66 -1.77 -9.88
CA THR A 59 -8.27 -2.31 -8.58
C THR A 59 -9.47 -2.96 -7.91
N TYR A 60 -9.24 -4.10 -7.28
CA TYR A 60 -10.21 -4.80 -6.45
C TYR A 60 -9.57 -5.22 -5.13
N VAL A 61 -10.24 -4.93 -4.02
CA VAL A 61 -9.83 -5.38 -2.69
C VAL A 61 -10.73 -6.54 -2.28
N TYR A 62 -10.15 -7.73 -2.22
CA TYR A 62 -10.80 -8.90 -1.64
C TYR A 62 -10.61 -8.87 -0.12
N TYR A 63 -11.69 -9.00 0.62
CA TYR A 63 -11.67 -8.98 2.08
C TYR A 63 -12.63 -10.02 2.64
N ARG A 64 -12.09 -10.95 3.46
CA ARG A 64 -12.87 -11.96 4.20
C ARG A 64 -12.23 -12.24 5.54
N ARG A 65 -13.02 -12.67 6.50
CA ARG A 65 -12.53 -13.09 7.82
C ARG A 65 -12.12 -14.56 7.91
N PRO A 66 -12.86 -15.53 7.34
CA PRO A 66 -12.48 -16.93 7.36
C PRO A 66 -11.09 -17.16 6.74
N ALA A 67 -10.40 -18.19 7.24
CA ALA A 67 -9.09 -18.59 6.74
C ALA A 67 -9.17 -19.19 5.33
N LEU A 68 -8.04 -19.19 4.63
CA LEU A 68 -7.88 -19.94 3.39
C LEU A 68 -7.58 -21.42 3.69
N ASP A 69 -8.11 -22.31 2.87
CA ASP A 69 -7.63 -23.68 2.75
C ASP A 69 -6.36 -23.66 1.88
N ILE A 70 -5.25 -24.14 2.42
CA ILE A 70 -3.95 -24.06 1.74
C ILE A 70 -3.93 -24.81 0.41
N ASN A 71 -4.57 -25.97 0.33
CA ASN A 71 -4.57 -26.78 -0.90
C ASN A 71 -5.41 -26.14 -2.01
N ARG A 72 -6.55 -25.55 -1.65
CA ARG A 72 -7.41 -24.85 -2.60
C ARG A 72 -6.76 -23.56 -3.09
N PHE A 73 -6.17 -22.80 -2.18
CA PHE A 73 -5.48 -21.57 -2.54
C PHE A 73 -4.26 -21.87 -3.42
N ASP A 74 -3.45 -22.87 -3.07
CA ASP A 74 -2.31 -23.29 -3.90
C ASP A 74 -2.76 -23.72 -5.31
N ASN A 75 -3.81 -24.54 -5.40
CA ASN A 75 -4.37 -24.95 -6.69
C ASN A 75 -4.89 -23.75 -7.51
N PHE A 76 -5.56 -22.79 -6.87
CA PHE A 76 -5.99 -21.57 -7.54
C PHE A 76 -4.82 -20.76 -8.05
N VAL A 77 -3.80 -20.53 -7.22
CA VAL A 77 -2.62 -19.74 -7.56
C VAL A 77 -1.80 -20.43 -8.68
N ALA A 78 -1.68 -21.76 -8.62
CA ALA A 78 -0.86 -22.51 -9.57
C ALA A 78 -1.54 -22.74 -10.94
N LYS A 79 -2.86 -22.98 -10.96
CA LYS A 79 -3.56 -23.48 -12.16
C LYS A 79 -4.68 -22.58 -12.67
N HIS A 80 -5.26 -21.77 -11.82
CA HIS A 80 -6.49 -21.01 -12.14
C HIS A 80 -6.33 -19.50 -12.00
N TRP A 81 -5.08 -19.02 -11.86
CA TRP A 81 -4.81 -17.59 -11.73
C TRP A 81 -5.22 -16.82 -12.98
N PRO A 82 -6.08 -15.80 -12.88
CA PRO A 82 -6.50 -15.01 -14.03
C PRO A 82 -5.33 -14.28 -14.69
N LYS A 83 -5.23 -14.40 -16.02
CA LYS A 83 -4.11 -13.84 -16.79
C LYS A 83 -4.12 -12.30 -16.85
N ASN A 84 -5.27 -11.71 -16.61
CA ASN A 84 -5.46 -10.27 -16.63
C ASN A 84 -5.08 -9.59 -15.30
N ILE A 85 -4.69 -10.34 -14.27
CA ILE A 85 -4.11 -9.79 -13.05
C ILE A 85 -2.66 -9.43 -13.28
N ILE A 86 -2.34 -8.15 -13.15
CA ILE A 86 -0.99 -7.59 -13.32
C ILE A 86 -0.21 -7.72 -12.01
N ARG A 87 -0.88 -7.42 -10.89
CA ARG A 87 -0.29 -7.45 -9.55
C ARG A 87 -1.34 -7.80 -8.49
N ALA A 88 -0.92 -8.58 -7.53
CA ALA A 88 -1.70 -8.80 -6.31
C ALA A 88 -0.78 -8.74 -5.09
N LYS A 89 -1.28 -8.15 -3.99
CA LYS A 89 -0.55 -8.09 -2.73
C LYS A 89 -1.52 -8.02 -1.56
N GLY A 90 -1.22 -8.75 -0.51
CA GLY A 90 -2.01 -8.66 0.70
C GLY A 90 -1.66 -9.69 1.75
N ILE A 91 -2.37 -9.62 2.85
CA ILE A 91 -2.22 -10.52 3.98
C ILE A 91 -3.29 -11.61 3.93
N CYS A 92 -2.91 -12.79 4.39
CA CYS A 92 -3.80 -13.93 4.51
C CYS A 92 -3.34 -14.85 5.66
N TYR A 93 -4.15 -15.84 5.94
CA TYR A 93 -3.82 -16.91 6.87
C TYR A 93 -4.53 -18.20 6.46
N PHE A 94 -4.06 -19.32 6.99
CA PHE A 94 -4.52 -20.65 6.61
C PHE A 94 -5.20 -21.37 7.77
N ALA A 95 -6.17 -22.21 7.43
CA ALA A 95 -6.95 -22.98 8.39
C ALA A 95 -6.09 -23.87 9.31
N ASP A 96 -4.98 -24.41 8.78
CA ASP A 96 -4.07 -25.29 9.50
C ASP A 96 -3.11 -24.53 10.44
N GLU A 97 -2.92 -23.21 10.24
CA GLU A 97 -2.01 -22.37 11.00
C GLU A 97 -2.62 -21.00 11.29
N LYS A 98 -3.75 -20.97 11.99
CA LYS A 98 -4.54 -19.75 12.25
C LYS A 98 -3.82 -18.65 13.03
N ASP A 99 -2.71 -18.98 13.67
CA ASP A 99 -1.92 -18.01 14.45
C ASP A 99 -0.93 -17.21 13.63
N LYS A 100 -0.59 -17.69 12.44
CA LYS A 100 0.38 -17.04 11.54
C LYS A 100 -0.29 -16.17 10.49
N CYS A 101 0.26 -14.97 10.34
CA CYS A 101 -0.04 -14.07 9.23
C CYS A 101 0.95 -14.30 8.10
N TYR A 102 0.45 -14.37 6.87
CA TYR A 102 1.27 -14.50 5.68
C TYR A 102 1.07 -13.30 4.76
N LEU A 103 2.14 -12.87 4.11
CA LEU A 103 2.10 -11.90 3.03
C LEU A 103 2.17 -12.64 1.69
N PHE A 104 1.13 -12.50 0.89
CA PHE A 104 1.08 -12.98 -0.48
C PHE A 104 1.40 -11.83 -1.44
N GLU A 105 2.25 -12.10 -2.42
CA GLU A 105 2.61 -11.16 -3.48
C GLU A 105 2.64 -11.86 -4.83
N GLN A 106 2.11 -11.19 -5.86
CA GLN A 106 2.20 -11.60 -7.25
C GLN A 106 2.57 -10.40 -8.12
N SER A 107 3.51 -10.59 -9.02
CA SER A 107 3.89 -9.61 -10.04
C SER A 107 4.21 -10.36 -11.33
N GLY A 108 3.38 -10.15 -12.36
CA GLY A 108 3.47 -10.92 -13.59
C GLY A 108 3.29 -12.41 -13.33
N VAL A 109 4.26 -13.21 -13.74
CA VAL A 109 4.24 -14.68 -13.54
C VAL A 109 4.78 -15.12 -12.19
N GLN A 110 5.45 -14.22 -11.46
CA GLN A 110 6.05 -14.54 -10.17
C GLN A 110 5.03 -14.42 -9.06
N LYS A 111 4.99 -15.43 -8.20
CA LYS A 111 4.14 -15.47 -7.02
C LYS A 111 4.98 -15.93 -5.83
N SER A 112 4.76 -15.32 -4.69
CA SER A 112 5.44 -15.65 -3.45
C SER A 112 4.52 -15.50 -2.25
N ILE A 113 4.80 -16.31 -1.23
CA ILE A 113 4.17 -16.22 0.07
C ILE A 113 5.24 -16.31 1.14
N ARG A 114 5.15 -15.46 2.15
CA ARG A 114 6.12 -15.43 3.25
C ARG A 114 5.43 -15.20 4.58
N ASN A 115 6.00 -15.74 5.64
CA ASN A 115 5.54 -15.48 7.00
C ASN A 115 5.74 -13.99 7.32
N ALA A 116 4.68 -13.33 7.79
CA ALA A 116 4.66 -11.92 8.18
C ALA A 116 4.53 -11.74 9.70
N GLY A 117 4.56 -12.81 10.48
CA GLY A 117 4.47 -12.79 11.92
C GLY A 117 3.21 -13.46 12.47
N LEU A 118 2.83 -13.07 13.67
CA LEU A 118 1.65 -13.57 14.38
C LEU A 118 0.57 -12.49 14.41
N TRP A 119 -0.69 -12.92 14.47
CA TRP A 119 -1.81 -12.04 14.70
C TRP A 119 -1.83 -11.52 16.14
N PHE A 120 -2.35 -10.32 16.35
CA PHE A 120 -2.55 -9.79 17.71
C PHE A 120 -3.48 -10.68 18.55
N ALA A 121 -4.43 -11.36 17.91
CA ALA A 121 -5.33 -12.31 18.57
C ALA A 121 -4.61 -13.49 19.24
N THR A 122 -3.31 -13.71 18.98
CA THR A 122 -2.49 -14.73 19.63
C THR A 122 -1.76 -14.23 20.89
N MET A 123 -1.84 -12.91 21.16
CA MET A 123 -1.19 -12.32 22.34
C MET A 123 -1.87 -12.76 23.64
N PRO A 124 -1.12 -12.81 24.75
CA PRO A 124 -1.71 -12.89 26.07
C PRO A 124 -2.71 -11.74 26.31
N GLU A 125 -3.82 -12.05 27.00
CA GLU A 125 -4.95 -11.14 27.19
C GLU A 125 -4.54 -9.77 27.74
N GLU A 126 -3.67 -9.73 28.75
CA GLU A 126 -3.17 -8.50 29.35
C GLU A 126 -2.43 -7.60 28.35
N GLN A 127 -1.60 -8.20 27.48
CA GLN A 127 -0.86 -7.47 26.46
C GLN A 127 -1.79 -6.98 25.35
N LEU A 128 -2.77 -7.78 24.98
CA LEU A 128 -3.78 -7.42 23.98
C LEU A 128 -4.63 -6.24 24.46
N GLU A 129 -5.06 -6.24 25.73
CA GLU A 129 -5.79 -5.12 26.32
C GLU A 129 -4.98 -3.82 26.30
N GLU A 130 -3.69 -3.89 26.60
CA GLU A 130 -2.81 -2.72 26.52
C GLU A 130 -2.64 -2.20 25.10
N MET A 131 -2.47 -3.10 24.13
CA MET A 131 -2.39 -2.73 22.71
C MET A 131 -3.69 -2.10 22.24
N MET A 132 -4.84 -2.64 22.62
CA MET A 132 -6.14 -2.09 22.28
C MET A 132 -6.39 -0.72 22.90
N LYS A 133 -5.82 -0.42 24.09
CA LYS A 133 -5.91 0.93 24.69
C LYS A 133 -5.13 1.96 23.86
N ARG A 134 -4.03 1.56 23.24
CA ARG A 134 -3.11 2.42 22.50
C ARG A 134 -3.47 2.57 21.02
N ASP A 135 -4.00 1.51 20.41
CA ASP A 135 -4.31 1.47 18.98
C ASP A 135 -5.82 1.47 18.72
N ALA A 136 -6.32 2.65 18.30
CA ALA A 136 -7.73 2.83 17.96
C ALA A 136 -8.13 2.05 16.68
N ASN A 137 -7.21 1.82 15.75
CA ASN A 137 -7.49 1.07 14.54
C ASN A 137 -7.65 -0.42 14.85
N LEU A 138 -6.80 -0.97 15.73
CA LEU A 138 -6.92 -2.34 16.19
C LEU A 138 -8.29 -2.57 16.85
N ARG A 139 -8.73 -1.65 17.72
CA ARG A 139 -10.08 -1.74 18.34
C ARG A 139 -11.20 -1.69 17.33
N ARG A 140 -11.12 -0.76 16.38
CA ARG A 140 -12.16 -0.58 15.36
C ARG A 140 -12.32 -1.80 14.46
N ASP A 141 -11.20 -2.39 14.09
CA ASP A 141 -11.16 -3.46 13.10
C ASP A 141 -11.22 -4.86 13.74
N TRP A 142 -11.34 -4.94 15.07
CA TRP A 142 -11.44 -6.18 15.82
C TRP A 142 -12.76 -6.89 15.60
N ASP A 143 -12.67 -8.16 15.22
CA ASP A 143 -13.81 -9.04 15.06
C ASP A 143 -13.97 -9.95 16.29
N PRO A 144 -15.21 -10.15 16.82
CA PRO A 144 -15.42 -11.00 17.99
C PRO A 144 -14.98 -12.45 17.84
N ASP A 145 -15.13 -13.02 16.62
CA ASP A 145 -14.83 -14.42 16.34
C ASP A 145 -13.41 -14.62 15.78
N TYR A 146 -12.90 -13.67 15.02
CA TYR A 146 -11.62 -13.78 14.32
C TYR A 146 -10.49 -12.94 14.91
N GLY A 147 -10.82 -11.96 15.78
CA GLY A 147 -9.84 -10.99 16.25
C GLY A 147 -9.41 -10.05 15.10
N ASP A 148 -8.11 -9.89 14.92
CA ASP A 148 -7.51 -9.15 13.80
C ASP A 148 -7.22 -10.03 12.57
N ARG A 149 -7.51 -11.32 12.63
CA ARG A 149 -7.32 -12.25 11.52
C ARG A 149 -8.20 -11.88 10.32
N MET A 150 -7.59 -11.87 9.14
CA MET A 150 -8.30 -11.59 7.91
C MET A 150 -7.54 -12.09 6.68
N VAL A 151 -8.28 -12.25 5.59
CA VAL A 151 -7.72 -12.34 4.24
C VAL A 151 -8.04 -11.00 3.56
N LYS A 152 -7.01 -10.22 3.27
CA LYS A 152 -7.15 -8.94 2.57
C LYS A 152 -6.08 -8.82 1.50
N ILE A 153 -6.50 -9.01 0.25
CA ILE A 153 -5.62 -9.00 -0.91
C ILE A 153 -6.13 -7.96 -1.91
N VAL A 154 -5.25 -7.07 -2.33
CA VAL A 154 -5.49 -6.08 -3.37
C VAL A 154 -5.05 -6.67 -4.70
N PHE A 155 -5.95 -6.67 -5.67
CA PHE A 155 -5.70 -7.09 -7.05
C PHE A 155 -5.69 -5.87 -7.96
N ILE A 156 -4.71 -5.79 -8.84
CA ILE A 156 -4.63 -4.80 -9.92
C ILE A 156 -4.58 -5.57 -11.23
N GLY A 157 -5.43 -5.21 -12.17
CA GLY A 157 -5.48 -5.91 -13.45
C GLY A 157 -6.30 -5.18 -14.50
N GLN A 158 -6.26 -5.71 -15.70
CA GLN A 158 -6.99 -5.20 -16.85
C GLN A 158 -8.35 -5.90 -16.97
N ASN A 159 -9.41 -5.14 -17.17
CA ASN A 159 -10.77 -5.68 -17.31
C ASN A 159 -11.14 -6.67 -16.17
N LEU A 160 -10.88 -6.29 -14.92
CA LEU A 160 -11.16 -7.15 -13.77
C LEU A 160 -12.66 -7.40 -13.62
N ASP A 161 -13.07 -8.66 -13.70
CA ASP A 161 -14.37 -9.10 -13.21
C ASP A 161 -14.30 -9.35 -11.70
N ARG A 162 -14.74 -8.34 -10.94
CA ARG A 162 -14.70 -8.36 -9.47
C ARG A 162 -15.55 -9.47 -8.87
N LYS A 163 -16.68 -9.80 -9.50
CA LYS A 163 -17.61 -10.84 -9.03
C LYS A 163 -17.03 -12.22 -9.24
N GLU A 164 -16.49 -12.46 -10.43
CA GLU A 164 -15.82 -13.71 -10.75
C GLU A 164 -14.62 -13.95 -9.86
N LEU A 165 -13.76 -12.92 -9.70
CA LEU A 165 -12.58 -13.00 -8.85
C LEU A 165 -12.95 -13.24 -7.37
N ALA A 166 -13.97 -12.57 -6.87
CA ALA A 166 -14.49 -12.82 -5.52
C ALA A 166 -14.96 -14.27 -5.36
N ALA A 167 -15.73 -14.81 -6.33
CA ALA A 167 -16.21 -16.18 -6.29
C ALA A 167 -15.06 -17.19 -6.31
N MET A 168 -14.05 -16.99 -7.15
CA MET A 168 -12.84 -17.84 -7.21
C MET A 168 -12.09 -17.85 -5.87
N MET A 169 -11.95 -16.68 -5.24
CA MET A 169 -11.31 -16.56 -3.94
C MET A 169 -12.16 -17.15 -2.81
N ASP A 170 -13.47 -16.99 -2.87
CA ASP A 170 -14.39 -17.56 -1.87
C ASP A 170 -14.35 -19.11 -1.89
N GLU A 171 -14.12 -19.73 -3.05
CA GLU A 171 -13.90 -21.19 -3.15
C GLU A 171 -12.59 -21.65 -2.47
N CYS A 172 -11.65 -20.74 -2.24
CA CYS A 172 -10.42 -21.02 -1.53
C CYS A 172 -10.55 -20.95 0.00
N LEU A 173 -11.66 -20.45 0.52
CA LEU A 173 -11.88 -20.36 1.97
C LEU A 173 -12.07 -21.75 2.59
N GLU A 174 -11.73 -21.86 3.89
CA GLU A 174 -12.10 -23.05 4.68
C GLU A 174 -13.62 -23.27 4.63
N LYS A 175 -14.06 -24.52 4.50
CA LYS A 175 -15.47 -24.88 4.61
C LYS A 175 -15.84 -24.93 6.08
N GLN A 176 -16.86 -24.16 6.45
CA GLN A 176 -17.53 -24.25 7.75
C GLN A 176 -18.34 -25.53 7.84
#